data_6dd2f04e5519966d2925518b8f9f37fe
#
_entry.id   6dd2f04e5519966d2925518b8f9f37fe
#
_cell.length_a   1.000
_cell.length_b   1.000
_cell.length_c   1.000
_cell.angle_alpha   90.00
_cell.angle_beta   90.00
_cell.angle_gamma   90.00
#
_symmetry.space_group_name_H-M   'P 1'
#
loop_
_entity.id
_entity.type
_entity.pdbx_description
1 polymer ?
#
loop_
_entity_poly.entity_id
_entity_poly.type
_entity_poly.pdbx_seq_one_letter_code
_entity_poly.pdbx_strand_id
1 'polypeptide(L)'
;MVEASIAEYFSIGGAVGIIGSMFVVLYFSRKQMQILSKDIETKILNDMDESLRGITQIGVERPELIKVISNIPANYCSPEVSFAYYILYTYAHVFHMWKRGVVNDNEWTGWLRYMKSAFEQGTIAETWKTINARKWFDPDFEEFINKELAKK
;
A
#
# COMPACT_ATOMS: atom_id res chain seq x y z
N MET A 1 44.76 -49.19 9.35
CA MET A 1 43.44 -48.50 9.33
C MET A 1 43.22 -48.01 10.75
N VAL A 2 43.14 -46.69 10.94
CA VAL A 2 42.85 -46.10 12.26
C VAL A 2 41.34 -46.24 12.45
N GLU A 3 40.92 -47.10 13.38
CA GLU A 3 39.49 -47.15 13.79
C GLU A 3 39.18 -45.88 14.55
N ALA A 4 38.34 -45.02 13.95
CA ALA A 4 37.82 -43.84 14.63
C ALA A 4 37.06 -44.28 15.89
N SER A 5 37.35 -43.66 17.02
CA SER A 5 36.69 -44.00 18.28
C SER A 5 35.20 -43.58 18.24
N ILE A 6 34.35 -44.28 18.99
CA ILE A 6 32.90 -43.92 19.10
C ILE A 6 32.72 -42.45 19.47
N ALA A 7 33.62 -41.88 20.27
CA ALA A 7 33.61 -40.48 20.64
C ALA A 7 33.82 -39.54 19.45
N GLU A 8 34.61 -39.91 18.45
CA GLU A 8 34.82 -39.10 17.23
C GLU A 8 33.59 -39.09 16.35
N TYR A 9 32.84 -40.20 16.23
CA TYR A 9 31.56 -40.22 15.51
C TYR A 9 30.52 -39.37 16.20
N PHE A 10 30.42 -39.37 17.53
CA PHE A 10 29.54 -38.49 18.28
C PHE A 10 29.90 -36.99 18.11
N SER A 11 31.20 -36.69 18.12
CA SER A 11 31.67 -35.31 17.90
C SER A 11 31.33 -34.81 16.51
N ILE A 12 31.55 -35.62 15.46
CA ILE A 12 31.21 -35.27 14.08
C ILE A 12 29.72 -35.13 13.91
N GLY A 13 28.91 -36.06 14.46
CA GLY A 13 27.46 -35.99 14.42
C GLY A 13 26.90 -34.75 15.11
N GLY A 14 27.48 -34.37 16.26
CA GLY A 14 27.14 -33.15 16.97
C GLY A 14 27.47 -31.88 16.17
N ALA A 15 28.65 -31.83 15.56
CA ALA A 15 29.07 -30.71 14.73
C ALA A 15 28.16 -30.53 13.49
N VAL A 16 27.82 -31.63 12.81
CA VAL A 16 26.89 -31.61 11.68
C VAL A 16 25.49 -31.15 12.11
N GLY A 17 25.00 -31.60 13.28
CA GLY A 17 23.72 -31.18 13.84
C GLY A 17 23.69 -29.69 14.16
N ILE A 18 24.75 -29.13 14.74
CA ILE A 18 24.87 -27.70 15.03
C ILE A 18 24.88 -26.88 13.73
N ILE A 19 25.66 -27.27 12.74
CA ILE A 19 25.72 -26.59 11.45
C ILE A 19 24.34 -26.63 10.76
N GLY A 20 23.69 -27.80 10.74
CA GLY A 20 22.34 -27.94 10.16
C GLY A 20 21.30 -27.05 10.85
N SER A 21 21.31 -27.04 12.20
CA SER A 21 20.39 -26.17 12.94
C SER A 21 20.65 -24.69 12.70
N MET A 22 21.91 -24.29 12.54
CA MET A 22 22.27 -22.90 12.21
C MET A 22 21.71 -22.47 10.85
N PHE A 23 21.77 -23.31 9.81
CA PHE A 23 21.15 -23.02 8.52
C PHE A 23 19.63 -22.89 8.60
N VAL A 24 18.98 -23.76 9.36
CA VAL A 24 17.53 -23.70 9.61
C VAL A 24 17.16 -22.40 10.29
N VAL A 25 17.86 -22.03 11.37
CA VAL A 25 17.63 -20.77 12.09
C VAL A 25 17.82 -19.56 11.18
N LEU A 26 18.89 -19.53 10.39
CA LEU A 26 19.15 -18.43 9.45
C LEU A 26 18.07 -18.31 8.37
N TYR A 27 17.57 -19.43 7.85
CA TYR A 27 16.48 -19.45 6.87
C TYR A 27 15.19 -18.86 7.46
N PHE A 28 14.78 -19.36 8.63
CA PHE A 28 13.57 -18.86 9.29
C PHE A 28 13.71 -17.40 9.74
N SER A 29 14.86 -17.00 10.25
CA SER A 29 15.13 -15.62 10.64
C SER A 29 14.99 -14.66 9.45
N ARG A 30 15.55 -15.00 8.29
CA ARG A 30 15.39 -14.20 7.08
C ARG A 30 13.94 -14.09 6.64
N LYS A 31 13.20 -15.18 6.69
CA LYS A 31 11.78 -15.20 6.34
C LYS A 31 10.95 -14.34 7.31
N GLN A 32 11.22 -14.43 8.60
CA GLN A 32 10.56 -13.59 9.61
C GLN A 32 10.89 -12.11 9.41
N MET A 33 12.13 -11.74 9.10
CA MET A 33 12.51 -10.36 8.82
C MET A 33 11.79 -9.80 7.60
N GLN A 34 11.58 -10.59 6.55
CA GLN A 34 10.83 -10.15 5.37
C GLN A 34 9.35 -9.89 5.68
N ILE A 35 8.74 -10.75 6.51
CA ILE A 35 7.35 -10.55 6.96
C ILE A 35 7.26 -9.29 7.80
N LEU A 36 8.13 -9.14 8.79
CA LEU A 36 8.16 -7.99 9.68
C LEU A 36 8.39 -6.67 8.93
N SER A 37 9.25 -6.67 7.91
CA SER A 37 9.46 -5.49 7.06
C SER A 37 8.17 -5.06 6.34
N LYS A 38 7.42 -6.02 5.78
CA LYS A 38 6.14 -5.74 5.12
C LYS A 38 5.09 -5.21 6.11
N ASP A 39 5.03 -5.78 7.31
CA ASP A 39 4.09 -5.34 8.35
C ASP A 39 4.39 -3.90 8.79
N ILE A 40 5.68 -3.56 8.97
CA ILE A 40 6.11 -2.20 9.33
C ILE A 40 5.77 -1.22 8.20
N GLU A 41 6.08 -1.55 6.95
CA GLU A 41 5.74 -0.70 5.80
C GLU A 41 4.23 -0.48 5.69
N THR A 42 3.43 -1.54 5.88
CA THR A 42 1.97 -1.44 5.86
C THR A 42 1.46 -0.54 6.97
N LYS A 43 2.02 -0.67 8.19
CA LYS A 43 1.63 0.18 9.31
C LYS A 43 1.96 1.65 9.05
N ILE A 44 3.16 1.95 8.58
CA ILE A 44 3.57 3.33 8.25
C ILE A 44 2.61 3.94 7.21
N LEU A 45 2.23 3.19 6.18
CA LEU A 45 1.31 3.68 5.16
C LEU A 45 -0.10 3.92 5.73
N ASN A 46 -0.59 3.02 6.59
CA ASN A 46 -1.86 3.23 7.28
C ASN A 46 -1.84 4.49 8.14
N ASP A 47 -0.77 4.72 8.90
CA ASP A 47 -0.62 5.90 9.76
C ASP A 47 -0.56 7.19 8.92
N MET A 48 0.11 7.16 7.75
CA MET A 48 0.13 8.29 6.82
C MET A 48 -1.25 8.55 6.21
N ASP A 49 -1.96 7.51 5.80
CA ASP A 49 -3.30 7.64 5.24
C ASP A 49 -4.30 8.17 6.27
N GLU A 50 -4.22 7.73 7.52
CA GLU A 50 -5.05 8.26 8.60
C GLU A 50 -4.78 9.76 8.82
N SER A 51 -3.52 10.17 8.75
CA SER A 51 -3.14 11.59 8.84
C SER A 51 -3.70 12.39 7.65
N LEU A 52 -3.61 11.87 6.43
CA LEU A 52 -4.19 12.51 5.24
C LEU A 52 -5.73 12.60 5.32
N ARG A 53 -6.37 11.56 5.84
CA ARG A 53 -7.83 11.57 6.10
C ARG A 53 -8.21 12.68 7.07
N GLY A 54 -7.47 12.82 8.16
CA GLY A 54 -7.68 13.90 9.13
C GLY A 54 -7.55 15.28 8.50
N ILE A 55 -6.52 15.51 7.68
CA ILE A 55 -6.33 16.77 6.95
C ILE A 55 -7.49 17.01 5.96
N THR A 56 -7.91 15.98 5.23
CA THR A 56 -9.01 16.09 4.27
C THR A 56 -10.33 16.40 4.97
N GLN A 57 -10.60 15.78 6.11
CA GLN A 57 -11.79 16.07 6.91
C GLN A 57 -11.80 17.53 7.39
N ILE A 58 -10.67 18.04 7.89
CA ILE A 58 -10.53 19.47 8.24
C ILE A 58 -10.79 20.34 7.02
N GLY A 59 -10.31 19.95 5.84
CA GLY A 59 -10.56 20.68 4.59
C GLY A 59 -12.05 20.69 4.16
N VAL A 60 -12.81 19.65 4.47
CA VAL A 60 -14.27 19.61 4.26
C VAL A 60 -15.00 20.54 5.24
N GLU A 61 -14.62 20.50 6.50
CA GLU A 61 -15.23 21.31 7.56
C GLU A 61 -14.85 22.79 7.46
N ARG A 62 -13.62 23.07 6.99
CA ARG A 62 -13.02 24.41 6.92
C ARG A 62 -12.35 24.64 5.56
N PRO A 63 -13.13 24.80 4.48
CA PRO A 63 -12.60 24.93 3.10
C PRO A 63 -11.60 26.08 2.92
N GLU A 64 -11.70 27.12 3.74
CA GLU A 64 -10.78 28.27 3.71
C GLU A 64 -9.32 27.89 4.04
N LEU A 65 -9.08 26.73 4.70
CA LEU A 65 -7.75 26.27 5.04
C LEU A 65 -7.04 25.58 3.86
N ILE A 66 -7.75 25.16 2.84
CA ILE A 66 -7.17 24.49 1.66
C ILE A 66 -6.14 25.39 0.96
N LYS A 67 -6.29 26.72 1.04
CA LYS A 67 -5.31 27.68 0.53
C LYS A 67 -3.91 27.52 1.13
N VAL A 68 -3.78 26.89 2.29
CA VAL A 68 -2.48 26.65 2.96
C VAL A 68 -1.66 25.64 2.18
N ILE A 69 -2.30 24.64 1.57
CA ILE A 69 -1.62 23.55 0.86
C ILE A 69 -1.73 23.69 -0.66
N SER A 70 -2.63 24.54 -1.15
CA SER A 70 -2.87 24.65 -2.58
C SER A 70 -3.49 25.99 -2.95
N ASN A 71 -3.04 26.58 -4.06
CA ASN A 71 -3.65 27.73 -4.70
C ASN A 71 -4.91 27.35 -5.49
N ILE A 72 -5.76 26.49 -4.92
CA ILE A 72 -7.01 26.08 -5.55
C ILE A 72 -8.03 27.19 -5.34
N PRO A 73 -8.65 27.69 -6.41
CA PRO A 73 -9.78 28.60 -6.27
C PRO A 73 -10.89 28.01 -5.41
N ALA A 74 -11.53 28.79 -4.57
CA ALA A 74 -12.53 28.34 -3.59
C ALA A 74 -13.70 27.55 -4.22
N ASN A 75 -13.99 27.77 -5.50
CA ASN A 75 -15.01 27.02 -6.25
C ASN A 75 -14.65 25.55 -6.52
N TYR A 76 -13.39 25.15 -6.36
CA TYR A 76 -12.95 23.76 -6.43
C TYR A 76 -12.83 23.07 -5.05
N CYS A 77 -13.17 23.79 -3.99
CA CYS A 77 -13.13 23.28 -2.62
C CYS A 77 -14.55 22.90 -2.14
N SER A 78 -15.37 22.31 -3.03
CA SER A 78 -16.66 21.80 -2.62
C SER A 78 -16.49 20.53 -1.76
N PRO A 79 -17.46 20.24 -0.86
CA PRO A 79 -17.48 19.01 -0.11
C PRO A 79 -17.36 17.75 -1.01
N GLU A 80 -17.96 17.80 -2.20
CA GLU A 80 -17.91 16.72 -3.20
C GLU A 80 -16.49 16.48 -3.71
N VAL A 81 -15.76 17.54 -4.06
CA VAL A 81 -14.36 17.44 -4.51
C VAL A 81 -13.48 16.91 -3.38
N SER A 82 -13.66 17.41 -2.16
CA SER A 82 -12.91 16.92 -0.99
C SER A 82 -13.21 15.45 -0.71
N PHE A 83 -14.46 15.04 -0.82
CA PHE A 83 -14.85 13.64 -0.69
C PHE A 83 -14.27 12.76 -1.80
N ALA A 84 -14.25 13.25 -3.05
CA ALA A 84 -13.61 12.55 -4.16
C ALA A 84 -12.10 12.36 -3.93
N TYR A 85 -11.40 13.36 -3.38
CA TYR A 85 -10.01 13.20 -2.96
C TYR A 85 -9.84 12.11 -1.92
N TYR A 86 -10.67 12.10 -0.89
CA TYR A 86 -10.63 11.07 0.15
C TYR A 86 -10.80 9.67 -0.43
N ILE A 87 -11.76 9.49 -1.33
CA ILE A 87 -11.99 8.21 -2.02
C ILE A 87 -10.79 7.82 -2.89
N LEU A 88 -10.23 8.77 -3.65
CA LEU A 88 -9.07 8.51 -4.52
C LEU A 88 -7.81 8.15 -3.73
N TYR A 89 -7.57 8.78 -2.57
CA TYR A 89 -6.49 8.36 -1.68
C TYR A 89 -6.69 6.95 -1.14
N THR A 90 -7.94 6.60 -0.81
CA THR A 90 -8.26 5.22 -0.40
C THR A 90 -7.98 4.24 -1.54
N TYR A 91 -8.34 4.59 -2.78
CA TYR A 91 -8.06 3.76 -3.95
C TYR A 91 -6.55 3.63 -4.22
N ALA A 92 -5.79 4.71 -4.11
CA ALA A 92 -4.36 4.69 -4.25
C ALA A 92 -3.71 3.78 -3.20
N HIS A 93 -4.16 3.88 -1.94
CA HIS A 93 -3.68 3.01 -0.87
C HIS A 93 -3.92 1.53 -1.20
N VAL A 94 -5.15 1.15 -1.56
CA VAL A 94 -5.49 -0.24 -1.91
C VAL A 94 -4.69 -0.72 -3.12
N PHE A 95 -4.50 0.14 -4.14
CA PHE A 95 -3.68 -0.16 -5.31
C PHE A 95 -2.24 -0.49 -4.90
N HIS A 96 -1.63 0.32 -4.04
CA HIS A 96 -0.26 0.06 -3.55
C HIS A 96 -0.18 -1.19 -2.68
N MET A 97 -1.18 -1.46 -1.85
CA MET A 97 -1.23 -2.69 -1.05
C MET A 97 -1.33 -3.93 -1.94
N TRP A 98 -2.09 -3.86 -3.03
CA TRP A 98 -2.13 -4.93 -4.02
C TRP A 98 -0.78 -5.10 -4.74
N LYS A 99 -0.18 -4.01 -5.23
CA LYS A 99 1.14 -4.04 -5.88
C LYS A 99 2.24 -4.64 -4.99
N ARG A 100 2.14 -4.48 -3.68
CA ARG A 100 3.06 -5.05 -2.69
C ARG A 100 2.70 -6.48 -2.26
N GLY A 101 1.58 -7.04 -2.76
CA GLY A 101 1.11 -8.38 -2.42
C GLY A 101 0.55 -8.49 -1.00
N VAL A 102 0.13 -7.38 -0.38
CA VAL A 102 -0.60 -7.36 0.90
C VAL A 102 -2.07 -7.66 0.65
N VAL A 103 -2.68 -7.01 -0.34
CA VAL A 103 -4.02 -7.32 -0.86
C VAL A 103 -3.87 -8.40 -1.91
N ASN A 104 -4.58 -9.53 -1.76
CA ASN A 104 -4.55 -10.62 -2.72
C ASN A 104 -5.42 -10.33 -3.96
N ASP A 105 -5.27 -11.12 -5.03
CA ASP A 105 -5.96 -10.88 -6.31
C ASP A 105 -7.49 -10.97 -6.22
N ASN A 106 -8.04 -11.80 -5.32
CA ASN A 106 -9.49 -11.87 -5.11
C ASN A 106 -10.02 -10.60 -4.47
N GLU A 107 -9.36 -10.11 -3.43
CA GLU A 107 -9.70 -8.86 -2.76
C GLU A 107 -9.55 -7.69 -3.72
N TRP A 108 -8.45 -7.65 -4.48
CA TRP A 108 -8.23 -6.66 -5.52
C TRP A 108 -9.33 -6.63 -6.58
N THR A 109 -9.78 -7.80 -7.01
CA THR A 109 -10.90 -7.91 -7.97
C THR A 109 -12.18 -7.27 -7.43
N GLY A 110 -12.46 -7.43 -6.14
CA GLY A 110 -13.59 -6.77 -5.47
C GLY A 110 -13.44 -5.25 -5.47
N TRP A 111 -12.28 -4.75 -5.09
CA TRP A 111 -11.96 -3.33 -5.11
C TRP A 111 -12.05 -2.73 -6.51
N LEU A 112 -11.51 -3.42 -7.51
CA LEU A 112 -11.53 -2.97 -8.90
C LEU A 112 -12.98 -2.82 -9.43
N ARG A 113 -13.88 -3.74 -9.09
CA ARG A 113 -15.31 -3.64 -9.44
C ARG A 113 -15.95 -2.43 -8.78
N TYR A 114 -15.66 -2.20 -7.51
CA TYR A 114 -16.16 -1.05 -6.78
C TYR A 114 -15.67 0.26 -7.40
N MET A 115 -14.37 0.37 -7.69
CA MET A 115 -13.78 1.54 -8.36
C MET A 115 -14.42 1.79 -9.74
N LYS A 116 -14.59 0.74 -10.57
CA LYS A 116 -15.27 0.85 -11.87
C LYS A 116 -16.68 1.37 -11.73
N SER A 117 -17.46 0.80 -10.82
CA SER A 117 -18.84 1.26 -10.56
C SER A 117 -18.87 2.73 -10.15
N ALA A 118 -17.97 3.19 -9.29
CA ALA A 118 -17.90 4.59 -8.87
C ALA A 118 -17.57 5.53 -10.04
N PHE A 119 -16.66 5.15 -10.93
CA PHE A 119 -16.29 5.92 -12.11
C PHE A 119 -17.37 5.93 -13.20
N GLU A 120 -18.15 4.86 -13.32
CA GLU A 120 -19.23 4.74 -14.29
C GLU A 120 -20.52 5.44 -13.87
N GLN A 121 -20.85 5.39 -12.57
CA GLN A 121 -22.14 5.83 -12.04
C GLN A 121 -22.05 7.11 -11.21
N GLY A 122 -20.86 7.48 -10.73
CA GLY A 122 -20.64 8.64 -9.89
C GLY A 122 -20.02 9.82 -10.63
N THR A 123 -19.88 10.93 -9.92
CA THR A 123 -19.24 12.17 -10.41
C THR A 123 -17.70 12.15 -10.27
N ILE A 124 -17.14 11.08 -9.72
CA ILE A 124 -15.70 10.98 -9.46
C ILE A 124 -14.85 11.05 -10.73
N ALA A 125 -15.38 10.56 -11.86
CA ALA A 125 -14.71 10.63 -13.15
C ALA A 125 -14.52 12.09 -13.65
N GLU A 126 -15.47 12.95 -13.40
CA GLU A 126 -15.36 14.37 -13.74
C GLU A 126 -14.39 15.09 -12.81
N THR A 127 -14.49 14.80 -11.52
CA THR A 127 -13.57 15.34 -10.52
C THR A 127 -12.13 14.89 -10.79
N TRP A 128 -11.93 13.64 -11.24
CA TRP A 128 -10.61 13.12 -11.61
C TRP A 128 -9.90 13.95 -12.69
N LYS A 129 -10.63 14.46 -13.68
CA LYS A 129 -10.01 15.30 -14.73
C LYS A 129 -9.35 16.54 -14.15
N THR A 130 -9.96 17.15 -13.15
CA THR A 130 -9.41 18.30 -12.43
C THR A 130 -8.24 17.92 -11.53
N ILE A 131 -8.36 16.79 -10.83
CA ILE A 131 -7.36 16.30 -9.89
C ILE A 131 -6.11 15.82 -10.62
N ASN A 132 -6.25 15.04 -11.70
CA ASN A 132 -5.15 14.50 -12.49
C ASN A 132 -4.26 15.61 -13.10
N ALA A 133 -4.83 16.76 -13.42
CA ALA A 133 -4.07 17.90 -13.89
C ALA A 133 -3.07 18.45 -12.85
N ARG A 134 -3.26 18.14 -11.57
CA ARG A 134 -2.40 18.57 -10.46
C ARG A 134 -1.22 17.67 -10.18
N LYS A 135 -1.24 16.42 -10.68
CA LYS A 135 -0.18 15.43 -10.48
C LYS A 135 0.14 15.16 -9.00
N TRP A 136 -0.89 15.00 -8.18
CA TRP A 136 -0.75 14.79 -6.74
C TRP A 136 -0.66 13.33 -6.33
N PHE A 137 -1.01 12.42 -7.26
CA PHE A 137 -0.84 10.99 -7.07
C PHE A 137 0.46 10.50 -7.69
N ASP A 138 0.91 9.32 -7.29
CA ASP A 138 2.04 8.70 -7.94
C ASP A 138 1.73 8.31 -9.39
N PRO A 139 2.75 8.29 -10.27
CA PRO A 139 2.55 8.04 -11.69
C PRO A 139 1.90 6.70 -12.02
N ASP A 140 2.20 5.64 -11.26
CA ASP A 140 1.67 4.29 -11.50
C ASP A 140 0.16 4.26 -11.22
N PHE A 141 -0.28 4.91 -10.15
CA PHE A 141 -1.70 5.02 -9.83
C PHE A 141 -2.44 5.91 -10.83
N GLU A 142 -1.86 7.05 -11.22
CA GLU A 142 -2.45 7.92 -12.25
C GLU A 142 -2.62 7.18 -13.57
N GLU A 143 -1.62 6.40 -13.98
CA GLU A 143 -1.68 5.58 -15.19
C GLU A 143 -2.77 4.51 -15.08
N PHE A 144 -2.86 3.83 -13.94
CA PHE A 144 -3.91 2.85 -13.68
C PHE A 144 -5.31 3.46 -13.81
N ILE A 145 -5.57 4.58 -13.14
CA ILE A 145 -6.87 5.26 -13.24
C ILE A 145 -7.19 5.63 -14.69
N ASN A 146 -6.24 6.24 -15.40
CA ASN A 146 -6.44 6.70 -16.77
C ASN A 146 -6.67 5.53 -17.75
N LYS A 147 -6.01 4.40 -17.54
CA LYS A 147 -6.13 3.23 -18.43
C LYS A 147 -7.33 2.35 -18.11
N GLU A 148 -7.67 2.17 -16.84
CA GLU A 148 -8.63 1.15 -16.44
C GLU A 148 -10.00 1.70 -16.03
N LEU A 149 -10.06 2.94 -15.52
CA LEU A 149 -11.26 3.50 -14.92
C LEU A 149 -11.80 4.72 -15.67
N ALA A 150 -10.94 5.63 -16.10
CA ALA A 150 -11.34 6.89 -16.75
C ALA A 150 -11.51 6.80 -18.27
N LYS A 151 -11.53 5.58 -18.83
CA LYS A 151 -11.81 5.36 -20.27
C LYS A 151 -13.25 5.76 -20.59
N LYS A 152 -13.41 6.92 -21.19
CA LYS A 152 -14.57 7.29 -22.02
C LYS A 152 -14.09 7.90 -23.30
#